data_7f99bd3a974a31d9c12e2b7ed0f74a05
#
_entry.id   7f99bd3a974a31d9c12e2b7ed0f74a05
#
_cell.length_a   1.000
_cell.length_b   1.000
_cell.length_c   1.000
_cell.angle_alpha   90.00
_cell.angle_beta   90.00
_cell.angle_gamma   90.00
#
_symmetry.space_group_name_H-M   'P 1'
#
loop_
_entity.id
_entity.type
_entity.pdbx_description
1 polymer ?
#
loop_
_entity_poly.entity_id
_entity_poly.type
_entity_poly.pdbx_seq_one_letter_code
_entity_poly.pdbx_strand_id
1 'polypeptide(L)'
;MTSDEISCHESVRLFLITRHLSLITFLMSLLLATLLPGLFLALLGGLLCWNGAPVAVRAKALPRSSTATWLCFGGGAAWFLWRLSHTGESDLIFFKSPTPLMLGFGVLAVLAFIYTPDFLAVRGLCILMLLAAEPLLYAAYMEWTHPQRLLMVTAVYVGLTAALYLAAYPFRLRDFFDWLFRAPGRPRLLGAILLAYGLATSTAAFTY
;
A
#
# COMPACT_ATOMS: atom_id res chain seq x y z
N MET A 1 -38.58 -4.50 29.26
CA MET A 1 -37.57 -4.61 28.19
C MET A 1 -36.97 -6.00 28.35
N THR A 2 -37.41 -6.91 27.51
CA THR A 2 -37.09 -8.35 27.62
C THR A 2 -35.69 -8.61 27.01
N SER A 3 -34.98 -9.62 27.52
CA SER A 3 -33.67 -10.06 27.09
C SER A 3 -33.56 -10.24 25.57
N ASP A 4 -34.69 -10.57 24.91
CA ASP A 4 -34.79 -10.78 23.45
C ASP A 4 -34.75 -9.48 22.63
N GLU A 5 -35.24 -8.36 23.17
CA GLU A 5 -35.15 -7.04 22.52
C GLU A 5 -33.71 -6.50 22.49
N ILE A 6 -32.94 -6.78 23.55
CA ILE A 6 -31.52 -6.38 23.64
C ILE A 6 -30.70 -7.19 22.64
N SER A 7 -30.94 -8.49 22.53
CA SER A 7 -30.26 -9.38 21.57
C SER A 7 -30.58 -9.00 20.11
N CYS A 8 -31.80 -8.61 19.80
CA CYS A 8 -32.20 -8.17 18.46
C CYS A 8 -31.54 -6.83 18.09
N HIS A 9 -31.42 -5.90 19.05
CA HIS A 9 -30.83 -4.59 18.83
C HIS A 9 -29.30 -4.67 18.64
N GLU A 10 -28.65 -5.58 19.36
CA GLU A 10 -27.21 -5.87 19.17
C GLU A 10 -26.94 -6.56 17.83
N SER A 11 -27.78 -7.52 17.43
CA SER A 11 -27.67 -8.18 16.13
C SER A 11 -27.85 -7.21 14.96
N VAL A 12 -28.79 -6.27 15.07
CA VAL A 12 -29.01 -5.22 14.06
C VAL A 12 -27.85 -4.23 14.03
N ARG A 13 -27.26 -3.85 15.19
CA ARG A 13 -26.07 -3.00 15.24
C ARG A 13 -24.85 -3.71 14.65
N LEU A 14 -24.62 -4.97 14.99
CA LEU A 14 -23.55 -5.79 14.39
C LEU A 14 -23.72 -5.92 12.88
N PHE A 15 -24.94 -6.14 12.40
CA PHE A 15 -25.24 -6.21 10.98
C PHE A 15 -25.04 -4.86 10.27
N LEU A 16 -25.38 -3.75 10.90
CA LEU A 16 -25.14 -2.42 10.35
C LEU A 16 -23.66 -2.04 10.37
N ILE A 17 -22.91 -2.42 11.40
CA ILE A 17 -21.47 -2.18 11.52
C ILE A 17 -20.71 -3.03 10.49
N THR A 18 -21.06 -4.31 10.33
CA THR A 18 -20.50 -5.17 9.28
C THR A 18 -20.86 -4.66 7.88
N ARG A 19 -22.04 -4.12 7.69
CA ARG A 19 -22.46 -3.50 6.42
C ARG A 19 -21.76 -2.18 6.14
N HIS A 20 -21.45 -1.37 7.16
CA HIS A 20 -20.64 -0.15 7.01
C HIS A 20 -19.16 -0.46 6.74
N LEU A 21 -18.61 -1.47 7.38
CA LEU A 21 -17.25 -1.96 7.09
C LEU A 21 -17.17 -2.59 5.68
N SER A 22 -18.18 -3.33 5.27
CA SER A 22 -18.28 -3.87 3.91
C SER A 22 -18.51 -2.76 2.87
N LEU A 23 -19.17 -1.66 3.20
CA LEU A 23 -19.33 -0.53 2.28
C LEU A 23 -18.03 0.24 2.03
N ILE A 24 -17.16 0.39 3.02
CA ILE A 24 -15.87 1.06 2.85
C ILE A 24 -14.91 0.17 2.05
N THR A 25 -14.95 -1.14 2.23
CA THR A 25 -14.21 -2.11 1.40
C THR A 25 -14.90 -2.39 0.05
N PHE A 26 -16.21 -2.31 -0.03
CA PHE A 26 -16.99 -2.52 -1.26
C PHE A 26 -16.90 -1.33 -2.24
N LEU A 27 -16.42 -0.17 -1.80
CA LEU A 27 -16.17 0.99 -2.69
C LEU A 27 -14.94 0.83 -3.60
N MET A 28 -14.09 -0.17 -3.35
CA MET A 28 -13.07 -0.56 -4.32
C MET A 28 -13.65 -1.63 -5.24
N SER A 29 -14.32 -1.21 -6.31
CA SER A 29 -14.69 -2.16 -7.36
C SER A 29 -13.45 -2.85 -7.90
N LEU A 30 -13.55 -4.11 -8.34
CA LEU A 30 -12.45 -4.87 -8.93
C LEU A 30 -11.77 -4.05 -10.06
N LEU A 31 -12.57 -3.28 -10.81
CA LEU A 31 -12.08 -2.36 -11.82
C LEU A 31 -11.09 -1.34 -11.24
N LEU A 32 -11.47 -0.62 -10.19
CA LEU A 32 -10.60 0.39 -9.57
C LEU A 32 -9.37 -0.25 -8.94
N ALA A 33 -9.54 -1.39 -8.24
CA ALA A 33 -8.45 -2.13 -7.63
C ALA A 33 -7.41 -2.64 -8.65
N THR A 34 -7.84 -2.92 -9.89
CA THR A 34 -6.94 -3.35 -10.97
C THR A 34 -6.37 -2.15 -11.72
N LEU A 35 -7.18 -1.12 -11.94
CA LEU A 35 -6.78 0.07 -12.69
C LEU A 35 -5.70 0.89 -11.97
N LEU A 36 -5.84 1.09 -10.65
CA LEU A 36 -4.89 1.89 -9.86
C LEU A 36 -3.45 1.35 -9.91
N PRO A 37 -3.18 0.08 -9.57
CA PRO A 37 -1.83 -0.50 -9.69
C PRO A 37 -1.35 -0.53 -11.15
N GLY A 38 -2.23 -0.81 -12.11
CA GLY A 38 -1.91 -0.81 -13.52
C GLY A 38 -1.43 0.55 -14.00
N LEU A 39 -2.16 1.63 -13.71
CA LEU A 39 -1.76 3.00 -14.02
C LEU A 39 -0.49 3.40 -13.28
N PHE A 40 -0.35 3.03 -12.01
CA PHE A 40 0.87 3.31 -11.26
C PHE A 40 2.11 2.69 -11.92
N LEU A 41 2.03 1.41 -12.30
CA LEU A 41 3.12 0.71 -12.98
C LEU A 41 3.38 1.31 -14.38
N ALA A 42 2.34 1.67 -15.12
CA ALA A 42 2.48 2.31 -16.43
C ALA A 42 3.13 3.68 -16.33
N LEU A 43 2.75 4.51 -15.36
CA LEU A 43 3.36 5.81 -15.10
C LEU A 43 4.83 5.67 -14.69
N LEU A 44 5.12 4.76 -13.76
CA LEU A 44 6.49 4.48 -13.33
C LEU A 44 7.35 3.99 -14.50
N GLY A 45 6.80 3.08 -15.31
CA GLY A 45 7.44 2.57 -16.52
C GLY A 45 7.71 3.67 -17.55
N GLY A 46 6.73 4.54 -17.79
CA GLY A 46 6.87 5.69 -18.70
C GLY A 46 7.95 6.67 -18.24
N LEU A 47 8.00 6.98 -16.94
CA LEU A 47 9.05 7.84 -16.36
C LEU A 47 10.45 7.23 -16.52
N LEU A 48 10.59 5.93 -16.32
CA LEU A 48 11.87 5.22 -16.51
C LEU A 48 12.26 5.12 -18.00
N CYS A 49 11.30 4.94 -18.91
CA CYS A 49 11.54 4.94 -20.36
C CYS A 49 12.03 6.31 -20.84
N TRP A 50 11.45 7.38 -20.32
CA TRP A 50 11.92 8.74 -20.63
C TRP A 50 13.38 8.94 -20.21
N ASN A 51 13.81 8.30 -19.12
CA ASN A 51 15.21 8.28 -18.64
C ASN A 51 15.87 9.68 -18.65
N GLY A 52 15.11 10.71 -18.32
CA GLY A 52 15.61 12.08 -18.22
C GLY A 52 16.55 12.23 -17.01
N ALA A 53 17.57 13.09 -17.15
CA ALA A 53 18.49 13.41 -16.04
C ALA A 53 17.76 13.76 -14.73
N PRO A 54 16.64 14.53 -14.73
CA PRO A 54 15.90 14.85 -13.51
C PRO A 54 15.27 13.61 -12.84
N VAL A 55 14.88 12.59 -13.61
CA VAL A 55 14.31 11.34 -13.06
C VAL A 55 15.37 10.58 -12.27
N ALA A 56 16.56 10.41 -12.84
CA ALA A 56 17.67 9.73 -12.20
C ALA A 56 18.12 10.45 -10.89
N VAL A 57 18.23 11.77 -10.93
CA VAL A 57 18.61 12.57 -9.75
C VAL A 57 17.58 12.45 -8.64
N ARG A 58 16.30 12.58 -8.96
CA ARG A 58 15.21 12.48 -7.98
C ARG A 58 15.08 11.07 -7.39
N ALA A 59 15.20 10.03 -8.23
CA ALA A 59 15.15 8.64 -7.79
C ALA A 59 16.29 8.32 -6.81
N LYS A 60 17.53 8.75 -7.11
CA LYS A 60 18.69 8.58 -6.22
C LYS A 60 18.58 9.40 -4.93
N ALA A 61 17.95 10.56 -4.97
CA ALA A 61 17.72 11.40 -3.81
C ALA A 61 16.57 10.91 -2.90
N LEU A 62 15.63 10.12 -3.43
CA LEU A 62 14.40 9.68 -2.73
C LEU A 62 14.68 9.05 -1.36
N PRO A 63 15.65 8.12 -1.18
CA PRO A 63 15.88 7.47 0.12
C PRO A 63 16.28 8.41 1.25
N ARG A 64 16.84 9.58 0.91
CA ARG A 64 17.32 10.60 1.86
C ARG A 64 16.54 11.92 1.79
N SER A 65 15.48 11.98 1.00
CA SER A 65 14.66 13.18 0.84
C SER A 65 13.76 13.39 2.05
N SER A 66 13.87 14.55 2.70
CA SER A 66 12.97 14.95 3.79
C SER A 66 11.52 15.01 3.34
N THR A 67 11.25 15.54 2.15
CA THR A 67 9.89 15.59 1.59
C THR A 67 9.32 14.17 1.38
N ALA A 68 10.13 13.24 0.83
CA ALA A 68 9.71 11.85 0.68
C ALA A 68 9.48 11.17 2.03
N THR A 69 10.27 11.50 3.06
CA THR A 69 10.06 11.01 4.42
C THR A 69 8.72 11.46 4.98
N TRP A 70 8.39 12.74 4.89
CA TRP A 70 7.10 13.25 5.36
C TRP A 70 5.92 12.64 4.60
N LEU A 71 6.02 12.52 3.29
CA LEU A 71 4.94 11.96 2.47
C LEU A 71 4.77 10.44 2.70
N CYS A 72 5.86 9.68 2.62
CA CYS A 72 5.78 8.23 2.70
C CYS A 72 5.61 7.74 4.14
N PHE A 73 6.47 8.17 5.06
CA PHE A 73 6.40 7.69 6.44
C PHE A 73 5.30 8.38 7.22
N GLY A 74 5.17 9.71 7.10
CA GLY A 74 4.09 10.45 7.75
C GLY A 74 2.72 10.02 7.25
N GLY A 75 2.55 9.90 5.92
CA GLY A 75 1.32 9.40 5.32
C GLY A 75 1.03 7.94 5.70
N GLY A 76 2.06 7.07 5.68
CA GLY A 76 1.93 5.68 6.11
C GLY A 76 1.56 5.53 7.58
N ALA A 77 2.20 6.29 8.47
CA ALA A 77 1.88 6.30 9.89
C ALA A 77 0.46 6.81 10.16
N ALA A 78 0.06 7.90 9.50
CA ALA A 78 -1.29 8.44 9.62
C ALA A 78 -2.36 7.43 9.14
N TRP A 79 -2.13 6.79 8.00
CA TRP A 79 -3.04 5.75 7.49
C TRP A 79 -3.09 4.54 8.41
N PHE A 80 -1.94 4.09 8.92
CA PHE A 80 -1.88 2.99 9.87
C PHE A 80 -2.66 3.29 11.17
N LEU A 81 -2.45 4.49 11.74
CA LEU A 81 -3.17 4.91 12.94
C LEU A 81 -4.67 5.06 12.69
N TRP A 82 -5.06 5.56 11.52
CA TRP A 82 -6.46 5.61 11.11
C TRP A 82 -7.08 4.20 11.01
N ARG A 83 -6.37 3.25 10.42
CA ARG A 83 -6.82 1.83 10.38
C ARG A 83 -6.97 1.27 11.79
N LEU A 84 -5.99 1.53 12.65
CA LEU A 84 -5.98 1.06 14.03
C LEU A 84 -7.15 1.64 14.85
N SER A 85 -7.53 2.91 14.61
CA SER A 85 -8.69 3.53 15.28
C SER A 85 -10.02 2.90 14.91
N HIS A 86 -10.09 2.20 13.78
CA HIS A 86 -11.30 1.51 13.30
C HIS A 86 -11.25 -0.01 13.54
N THR A 87 -10.27 -0.50 14.29
CA THR A 87 -10.17 -1.90 14.69
C THR A 87 -11.28 -2.24 15.70
N GLY A 88 -12.01 -3.31 15.46
CA GLY A 88 -13.10 -3.77 16.34
C GLY A 88 -12.59 -4.29 17.68
N GLU A 89 -13.46 -4.25 18.70
CA GLU A 89 -13.12 -4.77 20.05
C GLU A 89 -12.77 -6.26 20.03
N SER A 90 -13.34 -7.03 19.12
CA SER A 90 -13.06 -8.46 18.92
C SER A 90 -11.61 -8.76 18.51
N ASP A 91 -10.93 -7.79 17.89
CA ASP A 91 -9.55 -7.95 17.44
C ASP A 91 -8.54 -7.51 18.50
N LEU A 92 -9.02 -6.92 19.61
CA LEU A 92 -8.22 -6.40 20.71
C LEU A 92 -8.19 -7.37 21.89
N ILE A 93 -7.39 -8.46 21.79
CA ILE A 93 -7.34 -9.51 22.82
C ILE A 93 -6.84 -8.98 24.19
N PHE A 94 -5.90 -8.03 24.18
CA PHE A 94 -5.25 -7.54 25.40
C PHE A 94 -5.71 -6.14 25.84
N PHE A 95 -6.40 -5.42 25.00
CA PHE A 95 -6.81 -4.02 25.26
C PHE A 95 -8.32 -3.85 25.05
N LYS A 96 -8.99 -3.23 26.01
CA LYS A 96 -10.43 -2.92 25.92
C LYS A 96 -10.74 -1.81 24.91
N SER A 97 -9.73 -1.07 24.46
CA SER A 97 -9.88 0.02 23.48
C SER A 97 -8.65 0.14 22.60
N PRO A 98 -8.74 0.69 21.38
CA PRO A 98 -7.60 0.91 20.48
C PRO A 98 -6.67 2.04 20.96
N THR A 99 -7.11 2.88 21.89
CA THR A 99 -6.38 4.08 22.35
C THR A 99 -4.94 3.80 22.81
N PRO A 100 -4.65 2.81 23.70
CA PRO A 100 -3.27 2.57 24.13
C PRO A 100 -2.36 2.10 23.02
N LEU A 101 -2.89 1.34 22.04
CA LEU A 101 -2.14 0.93 20.86
C LEU A 101 -1.83 2.14 19.96
N MET A 102 -2.83 3.01 19.73
CA MET A 102 -2.65 4.24 18.96
C MET A 102 -1.59 5.16 19.58
N LEU A 103 -1.62 5.33 20.91
CA LEU A 103 -0.60 6.11 21.62
C LEU A 103 0.78 5.47 21.50
N GLY A 104 0.89 4.16 21.69
CA GLY A 104 2.15 3.43 21.58
C GLY A 104 2.77 3.55 20.19
N PHE A 105 2.00 3.27 19.14
CA PHE A 105 2.47 3.39 17.76
C PHE A 105 2.69 4.84 17.32
N GLY A 106 1.88 5.79 17.82
CA GLY A 106 2.08 7.22 17.60
C GLY A 106 3.42 7.70 18.18
N VAL A 107 3.72 7.34 19.42
CA VAL A 107 5.01 7.63 20.07
C VAL A 107 6.16 6.99 19.29
N LEU A 108 6.04 5.71 18.89
CA LEU A 108 7.06 5.04 18.09
C LEU A 108 7.29 5.74 16.75
N ALA A 109 6.24 6.22 16.09
CA ALA A 109 6.37 6.97 14.84
C ALA A 109 7.14 8.29 15.06
N VAL A 110 6.83 9.04 16.12
CA VAL A 110 7.57 10.27 16.47
C VAL A 110 9.03 9.97 16.80
N LEU A 111 9.29 8.94 17.59
CA LEU A 111 10.66 8.51 17.93
C LEU A 111 11.44 8.09 16.68
N ALA A 112 10.80 7.43 15.72
CA ALA A 112 11.43 7.06 14.46
C ALA A 112 11.85 8.30 13.65
N PHE A 113 11.04 9.36 13.63
CA PHE A 113 11.43 10.63 12.99
C PHE A 113 12.64 11.28 13.65
N ILE A 114 12.76 11.18 14.97
CA ILE A 114 13.82 11.85 15.72
C ILE A 114 15.12 11.04 15.66
N TYR A 115 15.06 9.72 15.90
CA TYR A 115 16.24 8.89 16.11
C TYR A 115 16.72 8.12 14.88
N THR A 116 15.84 7.87 13.88
CA THR A 116 16.18 7.09 12.70
C THR A 116 15.77 7.77 11.38
N PRO A 117 16.21 9.02 11.13
CA PRO A 117 15.85 9.75 9.92
C PRO A 117 16.39 9.09 8.64
N ASP A 118 17.50 8.34 8.75
CA ASP A 118 18.11 7.69 7.61
C ASP A 118 17.22 6.58 7.02
N PHE A 119 16.97 6.69 5.72
CA PHE A 119 16.12 5.75 4.97
C PHE A 119 14.67 5.62 5.46
N LEU A 120 14.19 6.57 6.29
CA LEU A 120 12.83 6.56 6.80
C LEU A 120 11.80 6.69 5.67
N ALA A 121 12.13 7.40 4.59
CA ALA A 121 11.32 7.46 3.38
C ALA A 121 11.07 6.07 2.76
N VAL A 122 12.10 5.21 2.74
CA VAL A 122 12.00 3.84 2.20
C VAL A 122 11.11 2.98 3.08
N ARG A 123 11.29 3.04 4.41
CA ARG A 123 10.42 2.31 5.36
C ARG A 123 8.97 2.77 5.27
N GLY A 124 8.74 4.08 5.14
CA GLY A 124 7.41 4.64 4.93
C GLY A 124 6.77 4.15 3.63
N LEU A 125 7.53 4.08 2.54
CA LEU A 125 7.07 3.49 1.28
C LEU A 125 6.66 2.02 1.47
N CYS A 126 7.44 1.23 2.21
CA CYS A 126 7.10 -0.16 2.53
C CYS A 126 5.79 -0.24 3.33
N ILE A 127 5.59 0.62 4.33
CA ILE A 127 4.35 0.67 5.11
C ILE A 127 3.16 0.98 4.20
N LEU A 128 3.27 1.97 3.32
CA LEU A 128 2.20 2.31 2.36
C LEU A 128 1.87 1.15 1.43
N MET A 129 2.88 0.44 0.92
CA MET A 129 2.67 -0.73 0.06
C MET A 129 1.98 -1.87 0.80
N LEU A 130 2.37 -2.13 2.06
CA LEU A 130 1.74 -3.15 2.89
C LEU A 130 0.28 -2.81 3.20
N LEU A 131 -0.02 -1.55 3.56
CA LEU A 131 -1.38 -1.10 3.82
C LEU A 131 -2.26 -1.10 2.57
N ALA A 132 -1.70 -0.74 1.42
CA ALA A 132 -2.42 -0.73 0.15
C ALA A 132 -2.74 -2.14 -0.36
N ALA A 133 -1.94 -3.13 -0.01
CA ALA A 133 -2.13 -4.51 -0.47
C ALA A 133 -3.46 -5.12 0.02
N GLU A 134 -3.88 -4.82 1.25
CA GLU A 134 -5.11 -5.37 1.83
C GLU A 134 -6.36 -5.02 1.00
N PRO A 135 -6.71 -3.74 0.74
CA PRO A 135 -7.91 -3.42 -0.03
C PRO A 135 -7.82 -3.91 -1.47
N LEU A 136 -6.61 -3.95 -2.08
CA LEU A 136 -6.42 -4.45 -3.43
C LEU A 136 -6.68 -5.97 -3.51
N LEU A 137 -6.12 -6.75 -2.59
CA LEU A 137 -6.32 -8.19 -2.56
C LEU A 137 -7.75 -8.56 -2.17
N TYR A 138 -8.36 -7.78 -1.27
CA TYR A 138 -9.75 -7.98 -0.88
C TYR A 138 -10.71 -7.78 -2.05
N ALA A 139 -10.48 -6.78 -2.91
CA ALA A 139 -11.29 -6.55 -4.10
C ALA A 139 -11.21 -7.71 -5.12
N ALA A 140 -10.13 -8.48 -5.13
CA ALA A 140 -9.97 -9.67 -5.96
C ALA A 140 -10.49 -10.96 -5.29
N TYR A 141 -10.85 -10.89 -4.01
CA TYR A 141 -11.28 -12.06 -3.26
C TYR A 141 -12.63 -12.56 -3.76
N MET A 142 -12.76 -13.88 -3.98
CA MET A 142 -13.97 -14.56 -4.48
C MET A 142 -14.41 -14.22 -5.91
N GLU A 143 -13.69 -13.38 -6.64
CA GLU A 143 -14.01 -13.02 -8.04
C GLU A 143 -13.49 -14.07 -9.04
N TRP A 144 -13.99 -15.30 -8.94
CA TRP A 144 -13.54 -16.44 -9.75
C TRP A 144 -13.87 -16.35 -11.24
N THR A 145 -14.86 -15.54 -11.59
CA THR A 145 -15.34 -15.36 -12.96
C THR A 145 -14.35 -14.56 -13.83
N HIS A 146 -13.44 -13.81 -13.20
CA HIS A 146 -12.49 -12.94 -13.89
C HIS A 146 -11.04 -13.39 -13.68
N PRO A 147 -10.49 -14.31 -14.51
CA PRO A 147 -9.11 -14.79 -14.36
C PRO A 147 -8.06 -13.69 -14.55
N GLN A 148 -8.39 -12.61 -15.28
CA GLN A 148 -7.51 -11.46 -15.51
C GLN A 148 -7.12 -10.73 -14.22
N ARG A 149 -7.89 -10.87 -13.12
CA ARG A 149 -7.54 -10.34 -11.80
C ARG A 149 -6.17 -10.80 -11.31
N LEU A 150 -5.70 -11.96 -11.79
CA LEU A 150 -4.39 -12.51 -11.41
C LEU A 150 -3.23 -11.61 -11.81
N LEU A 151 -3.38 -10.76 -12.83
CA LEU A 151 -2.37 -9.75 -13.17
C LEU A 151 -2.19 -8.76 -12.02
N MET A 152 -3.29 -8.19 -11.52
CA MET A 152 -3.22 -7.28 -10.38
C MET A 152 -2.70 -7.99 -9.12
N VAL A 153 -3.21 -9.18 -8.82
CA VAL A 153 -2.79 -9.98 -7.66
C VAL A 153 -1.28 -10.26 -7.71
N THR A 154 -0.75 -10.65 -8.88
CA THR A 154 0.69 -10.89 -9.07
C THR A 154 1.50 -9.62 -8.82
N ALA A 155 1.07 -8.46 -9.36
CA ALA A 155 1.73 -7.19 -9.12
C ALA A 155 1.78 -6.84 -7.62
N VAL A 156 0.66 -7.05 -6.90
CA VAL A 156 0.58 -6.80 -5.46
C VAL A 156 1.52 -7.72 -4.70
N TYR A 157 1.58 -9.02 -5.00
CA TYR A 157 2.49 -9.94 -4.31
C TYR A 157 3.96 -9.66 -4.61
N VAL A 158 4.31 -9.27 -5.83
CA VAL A 158 5.67 -8.81 -6.16
C VAL A 158 6.00 -7.55 -5.36
N GLY A 159 5.05 -6.60 -5.28
CA GLY A 159 5.19 -5.41 -4.45
C GLY A 159 5.37 -5.71 -2.96
N LEU A 160 4.55 -6.62 -2.40
CA LEU A 160 4.69 -7.08 -1.00
C LEU A 160 6.06 -7.70 -0.73
N THR A 161 6.53 -8.57 -1.62
CA THR A 161 7.86 -9.20 -1.48
C THR A 161 8.96 -8.14 -1.50
N ALA A 162 8.88 -7.18 -2.42
CA ALA A 162 9.82 -6.07 -2.49
C ALA A 162 9.75 -5.19 -1.22
N ALA A 163 8.54 -4.88 -0.73
CA ALA A 163 8.34 -4.09 0.48
C ALA A 163 8.95 -4.77 1.72
N LEU A 164 8.72 -6.06 1.91
CA LEU A 164 9.30 -6.82 3.03
C LEU A 164 10.84 -6.85 2.95
N TYR A 165 11.39 -7.10 1.75
CA TYR A 165 12.83 -7.08 1.55
C TYR A 165 13.44 -5.72 1.83
N LEU A 166 12.84 -4.63 1.34
CA LEU A 166 13.31 -3.27 1.55
C LEU A 166 13.08 -2.77 2.99
N ALA A 167 12.07 -3.26 3.68
CA ALA A 167 11.88 -2.96 5.09
C ALA A 167 13.03 -3.50 5.95
N ALA A 168 13.51 -4.72 5.62
CA ALA A 168 14.66 -5.33 6.28
C ALA A 168 16.00 -4.66 5.88
N TYR A 169 16.15 -4.34 4.59
CA TYR A 169 17.40 -3.82 4.01
C TYR A 169 17.17 -2.51 3.23
N PRO A 170 16.84 -1.39 3.89
CA PRO A 170 16.42 -0.16 3.21
C PRO A 170 17.51 0.47 2.33
N PHE A 171 18.78 0.23 2.62
CA PHE A 171 19.93 0.70 1.82
C PHE A 171 19.98 0.06 0.42
N ARG A 172 19.36 -1.10 0.24
CA ARG A 172 19.31 -1.80 -1.06
C ARG A 172 18.56 -1.01 -2.13
N LEU A 173 17.62 -0.15 -1.74
CA LEU A 173 16.94 0.71 -2.70
C LEU A 173 17.90 1.72 -3.33
N ARG A 174 18.82 2.30 -2.54
CA ARG A 174 19.87 3.19 -3.04
C ARG A 174 20.80 2.44 -3.99
N ASP A 175 21.28 1.26 -3.58
CA ASP A 175 22.19 0.45 -4.38
C ASP A 175 21.53 0.01 -5.71
N PHE A 176 20.23 -0.29 -5.66
CA PHE A 176 19.43 -0.60 -6.84
C PHE A 176 19.34 0.59 -7.81
N PHE A 177 19.08 1.80 -7.32
CA PHE A 177 19.07 2.98 -8.18
C PHE A 177 20.46 3.31 -8.75
N ASP A 178 21.52 3.12 -7.98
CA ASP A 178 22.89 3.31 -8.48
C ASP A 178 23.25 2.30 -9.56
N TRP A 179 22.85 1.04 -9.40
CA TRP A 179 22.99 0.01 -10.43
C TRP A 179 22.14 0.29 -11.66
N LEU A 180 20.86 0.70 -11.46
CA LEU A 180 19.91 0.95 -12.54
C LEU A 180 20.39 2.08 -13.45
N PHE A 181 20.78 3.21 -12.86
CA PHE A 181 21.17 4.40 -13.62
C PHE A 181 22.66 4.43 -14.01
N ARG A 182 23.42 3.35 -13.78
CA ARG A 182 24.81 3.23 -14.25
C ARG A 182 24.90 3.09 -15.77
N ALA A 183 23.93 2.43 -16.41
CA ALA A 183 23.90 2.24 -17.85
C ALA A 183 22.55 2.72 -18.42
N PRO A 184 22.52 3.53 -19.49
CA PRO A 184 21.30 4.18 -19.98
C PRO A 184 20.26 3.21 -20.53
N GLY A 185 20.64 1.98 -20.90
CA GLY A 185 19.74 0.95 -21.39
C GLY A 185 18.92 0.26 -20.28
N ARG A 186 19.45 0.18 -19.04
CA ARG A 186 18.80 -0.53 -17.94
C ARG A 186 17.48 0.11 -17.50
N PRO A 187 17.40 1.44 -17.22
CA PRO A 187 16.15 2.06 -16.85
C PRO A 187 15.11 1.99 -17.96
N ARG A 188 15.52 2.07 -19.24
CA ARG A 188 14.59 1.92 -20.38
C ARG A 188 14.03 0.51 -20.48
N LEU A 189 14.87 -0.52 -20.30
CA LEU A 189 14.42 -1.91 -20.31
C LEU A 189 13.43 -2.19 -19.17
N LEU A 190 13.79 -1.81 -17.95
CA LEU A 190 12.89 -1.96 -16.80
C LEU A 190 11.62 -1.14 -17.00
N GLY A 191 11.74 0.09 -17.50
CA GLY A 191 10.62 0.96 -17.80
C GLY A 191 9.68 0.34 -18.84
N ALA A 192 10.20 -0.25 -19.91
CA ALA A 192 9.40 -0.90 -20.94
C ALA A 192 8.63 -2.12 -20.38
N ILE A 193 9.27 -2.93 -19.53
CA ILE A 193 8.62 -4.07 -18.87
C ILE A 193 7.48 -3.59 -17.95
N LEU A 194 7.73 -2.59 -17.10
CA LEU A 194 6.72 -2.04 -16.20
C LEU A 194 5.57 -1.37 -16.95
N LEU A 195 5.89 -0.65 -18.03
CA LEU A 195 4.88 0.01 -18.87
C LEU A 195 4.00 -1.04 -19.57
N ALA A 196 4.59 -2.06 -20.18
CA ALA A 196 3.85 -3.11 -20.85
C ALA A 196 2.94 -3.88 -19.86
N TYR A 197 3.48 -4.22 -18.68
CA TYR A 197 2.71 -4.91 -17.65
C TYR A 197 1.60 -4.01 -17.07
N GLY A 198 1.89 -2.74 -16.81
CA GLY A 198 0.93 -1.77 -16.31
C GLY A 198 -0.21 -1.52 -17.31
N LEU A 199 0.11 -1.42 -18.62
CA LEU A 199 -0.91 -1.30 -19.66
C LEU A 199 -1.76 -2.58 -19.76
N ALA A 200 -1.14 -3.76 -19.73
CA ALA A 200 -1.87 -5.04 -19.74
C ALA A 200 -2.81 -5.15 -18.54
N THR A 201 -2.36 -4.75 -17.35
CA THR A 201 -3.20 -4.76 -16.14
C THR A 201 -4.32 -3.72 -16.24
N SER A 202 -4.03 -2.51 -16.74
CA SER A 202 -5.03 -1.45 -16.89
C SER A 202 -6.08 -1.81 -17.96
N THR A 203 -5.70 -2.44 -19.07
CA THR A 203 -6.66 -2.90 -20.10
C THR A 203 -7.50 -4.07 -19.58
N ALA A 204 -6.91 -4.98 -18.79
CA ALA A 204 -7.65 -6.06 -18.14
C ALA A 204 -8.76 -5.52 -17.20
N ALA A 205 -8.58 -4.35 -16.57
CA ALA A 205 -9.58 -3.75 -15.73
C ALA A 205 -10.90 -3.43 -16.46
N PHE A 206 -10.85 -3.17 -17.76
CA PHE A 206 -12.04 -2.88 -18.59
C PHE A 206 -12.74 -4.15 -19.14
N THR A 207 -12.22 -5.33 -18.82
CA THR A 207 -12.82 -6.61 -19.24
C THR A 207 -13.69 -7.26 -18.17
N TYR A 208 -13.89 -6.57 -17.04
CA TYR A 208 -14.72 -7.01 -15.91
C TYR A 208 -16.20 -6.68 -16.08
#